data_5514cfd7de83262cb642616e446e9acd
#
_entry.id   5514cfd7de83262cb642616e446e9acd
#
_cell.length_a   1.000
_cell.length_b   1.000
_cell.length_c   1.000
_cell.angle_alpha   90.00
_cell.angle_beta   90.00
_cell.angle_gamma   90.00
#
_symmetry.space_group_name_H-M   'P 1'
#
loop_
_entity.id
_entity.type
_entity.pdbx_description
1 polymer ?
#
loop_
_entity_poly.entity_id
_entity_poly.type
_entity_poly.pdbx_seq_one_letter_code
_entity_poly.pdbx_strand_id
1 'polypeptide(L)'
;MAKIVQVPARAVIAYGVNPLARFLLRIGVTPNAVTVAGTVGVLFGSYFGAIGELIWGTVIVTAFALTDALDGTMARMRGGSSKFGALLDSSMDRLADAAVFGAVVYYMSTEGNPYGGMVAALISLSAGQVVSYVKARAQSLGLDADVGIAERLERLLIVGAGGLLGGFGLDWGLPAALWVLAALSLVTVFQRLIHAGRTEPLPADVREAQAEARAVPDETPDAKDLPA
;
A
#
# COMPACT_ATOMS: atom_id res chain seq x y z
N MET A 1 -5.41 -13.19 10.17
CA MET A 1 -4.41 -12.97 11.24
C MET A 1 -4.00 -11.49 11.46
N ALA A 2 -4.60 -10.54 10.74
CA ALA A 2 -4.20 -9.11 10.82
C ALA A 2 -4.74 -8.31 12.03
N LYS A 3 -5.59 -8.87 12.89
CA LYS A 3 -6.21 -8.11 14.00
C LYS A 3 -5.35 -7.95 15.25
N ILE A 4 -4.31 -8.75 15.45
CA ILE A 4 -3.52 -8.75 16.69
C ILE A 4 -2.51 -7.59 16.73
N VAL A 5 -2.01 -7.13 15.59
CA VAL A 5 -1.05 -6.02 15.50
C VAL A 5 -1.72 -4.64 15.52
N GLN A 6 -3.00 -4.56 15.17
CA GLN A 6 -3.73 -3.28 15.08
C GLN A 6 -4.07 -2.64 16.45
N VAL A 7 -4.16 -3.42 17.52
CA VAL A 7 -4.55 -2.88 18.84
C VAL A 7 -3.43 -2.05 19.49
N PRO A 8 -2.17 -2.51 19.53
CA PRO A 8 -1.09 -1.70 20.09
C PRO A 8 -0.76 -0.46 19.21
N ALA A 9 -0.84 -0.59 17.88
CA ALA A 9 -0.61 0.54 16.98
C ALA A 9 -1.65 1.66 17.15
N ARG A 10 -2.92 1.33 17.35
CA ARG A 10 -3.98 2.31 17.66
C ARG A 10 -3.76 3.04 18.99
N ALA A 11 -3.24 2.35 20.00
CA ALA A 11 -2.93 2.97 21.29
C ALA A 11 -1.74 3.96 21.17
N VAL A 12 -0.68 3.58 20.46
CA VAL A 12 0.48 4.46 20.21
C VAL A 12 0.04 5.71 19.41
N ILE A 13 -0.78 5.54 18.38
CA ILE A 13 -1.36 6.65 17.62
C ILE A 13 -2.22 7.56 18.53
N ALA A 14 -3.02 6.98 19.41
CA ALA A 14 -3.87 7.77 20.32
C ALA A 14 -3.07 8.61 21.32
N TYR A 15 -1.99 8.07 21.85
CA TYR A 15 -1.19 8.78 22.87
C TYR A 15 -0.14 9.73 22.30
N GLY A 16 0.47 9.42 21.16
CA GLY A 16 1.55 10.21 20.56
C GLY A 16 1.08 11.16 19.46
N VAL A 17 0.31 10.68 18.50
CA VAL A 17 -0.06 11.43 17.29
C VAL A 17 -1.17 12.45 17.59
N ASN A 18 -2.15 12.10 18.43
CA ASN A 18 -3.29 12.99 18.72
C ASN A 18 -2.90 14.32 19.38
N PRO A 19 -2.00 14.40 20.36
CA PRO A 19 -1.57 15.69 20.92
C PRO A 19 -0.88 16.56 19.88
N LEU A 20 0.01 15.97 19.08
CA LEU A 20 0.73 16.69 18.03
C LEU A 20 -0.23 17.20 16.94
N ALA A 21 -1.18 16.37 16.51
CA ALA A 21 -2.22 16.74 15.54
C ALA A 21 -3.05 17.94 16.04
N ARG A 22 -3.49 17.92 17.32
CA ARG A 22 -4.22 19.03 17.92
C ARG A 22 -3.37 20.31 18.01
N PHE A 23 -2.11 20.17 18.36
CA PHE A 23 -1.19 21.31 18.43
C PHE A 23 -1.02 21.97 17.05
N LEU A 24 -0.72 21.16 16.01
CA LEU A 24 -0.57 21.66 14.64
C LEU A 24 -1.85 22.34 14.13
N LEU A 25 -3.02 21.74 14.41
CA LEU A 25 -4.30 22.34 14.05
C LEU A 25 -4.54 23.70 14.76
N ARG A 26 -4.13 23.83 16.03
CA ARG A 26 -4.27 25.09 16.80
C ARG A 26 -3.42 26.21 16.23
N ILE A 27 -2.23 25.92 15.71
CA ILE A 27 -1.35 26.93 15.09
C ILE A 27 -1.67 27.15 13.60
N GLY A 28 -2.78 26.57 13.10
CA GLY A 28 -3.27 26.81 11.73
C GLY A 28 -2.65 25.94 10.64
N VAL A 29 -1.82 24.94 10.99
CA VAL A 29 -1.28 23.99 10.01
C VAL A 29 -2.41 23.12 9.46
N THR A 30 -2.43 22.93 8.14
CA THR A 30 -3.43 22.12 7.46
C THR A 30 -2.95 20.66 7.28
N PRO A 31 -3.85 19.65 7.21
CA PRO A 31 -3.47 18.29 6.86
C PRO A 31 -2.66 18.23 5.55
N ASN A 32 -3.12 18.93 4.51
CA ASN A 32 -2.43 18.97 3.22
C ASN A 32 -0.98 19.52 3.31
N ALA A 33 -0.74 20.49 4.18
CA ALA A 33 0.61 21.01 4.40
C ALA A 33 1.52 19.94 5.04
N VAL A 34 0.98 19.12 5.94
CA VAL A 34 1.72 18.00 6.56
C VAL A 34 2.00 16.92 5.53
N THR A 35 1.04 16.54 4.68
CA THR A 35 1.24 15.61 3.57
C THR A 35 2.38 16.06 2.65
N VAL A 36 2.37 17.32 2.21
CA VAL A 36 3.43 17.87 1.34
C VAL A 36 4.78 17.90 2.06
N ALA A 37 4.82 18.36 3.32
CA ALA A 37 6.05 18.39 4.11
C ALA A 37 6.62 16.99 4.34
N GLY A 38 5.75 15.99 4.61
CA GLY A 38 6.13 14.58 4.72
C GLY A 38 6.77 14.07 3.45
N THR A 39 6.15 14.33 2.30
CA THR A 39 6.71 13.94 0.99
C THR A 39 8.06 14.60 0.73
N VAL A 40 8.22 15.90 0.99
CA VAL A 40 9.50 16.60 0.86
C VAL A 40 10.56 15.96 1.77
N GLY A 41 10.20 15.57 2.98
CA GLY A 41 11.09 14.87 3.90
C GLY A 41 11.49 13.47 3.37
N VAL A 42 10.56 12.73 2.76
CA VAL A 42 10.87 11.44 2.10
C VAL A 42 11.81 11.66 0.91
N LEU A 43 11.59 12.68 0.08
CA LEU A 43 12.51 13.04 -1.01
C LEU A 43 13.92 13.32 -0.49
N PHE A 44 14.02 14.08 0.60
CA PHE A 44 15.29 14.37 1.26
C PHE A 44 15.97 13.12 1.80
N GLY A 45 15.24 12.23 2.49
CA GLY A 45 15.78 10.95 2.96
C GLY A 45 16.20 10.03 1.81
N SER A 46 15.46 10.03 0.70
CA SER A 46 15.78 9.27 -0.50
C SER A 46 17.11 9.74 -1.12
N TYR A 47 17.41 11.02 -1.08
CA TYR A 47 18.71 11.53 -1.52
C TYR A 47 19.87 10.91 -0.74
N PHE A 48 19.76 10.77 0.59
CA PHE A 48 20.77 10.08 1.40
C PHE A 48 20.91 8.60 1.00
N GLY A 49 19.80 7.92 0.76
CA GLY A 49 19.82 6.55 0.24
C GLY A 49 20.53 6.44 -1.11
N ALA A 50 20.34 7.41 -2.01
CA ALA A 50 20.95 7.43 -3.32
C ALA A 50 22.48 7.58 -3.28
N ILE A 51 23.00 8.36 -2.34
CA ILE A 51 24.46 8.57 -2.17
C ILE A 51 25.14 7.52 -1.27
N GLY A 52 24.44 6.43 -0.93
CA GLY A 52 24.98 5.32 -0.14
C GLY A 52 24.86 5.45 1.38
N GLU A 53 24.33 6.56 1.88
CA GLU A 53 24.07 6.76 3.31
C GLU A 53 22.77 6.05 3.74
N LEU A 54 22.76 4.71 3.59
CA LEU A 54 21.56 3.89 3.72
C LEU A 54 20.90 3.98 5.10
N ILE A 55 21.67 4.09 6.17
CA ILE A 55 21.11 4.22 7.53
C ILE A 55 20.37 5.53 7.67
N TRP A 56 21.00 6.66 7.30
CA TRP A 56 20.38 7.97 7.39
C TRP A 56 19.19 8.10 6.43
N GLY A 57 19.33 7.59 5.20
CA GLY A 57 18.24 7.52 4.24
C GLY A 57 17.02 6.79 4.82
N THR A 58 17.24 5.60 5.38
CA THR A 58 16.17 4.80 5.99
C THR A 58 15.52 5.49 7.19
N VAL A 59 16.31 6.06 8.09
CA VAL A 59 15.80 6.74 9.29
C VAL A 59 14.95 7.95 8.90
N ILE A 60 15.43 8.79 7.98
CA ILE A 60 14.73 10.00 7.53
C ILE A 60 13.45 9.61 6.79
N VAL A 61 13.52 8.68 5.82
CA VAL A 61 12.34 8.20 5.08
C VAL A 61 11.28 7.66 6.05
N THR A 62 11.68 6.82 7.01
CA THR A 62 10.75 6.24 8.00
C THR A 62 10.11 7.33 8.85
N ALA A 63 10.89 8.29 9.35
CA ALA A 63 10.39 9.38 10.17
C ALA A 63 9.34 10.22 9.43
N PHE A 64 9.60 10.56 8.17
CA PHE A 64 8.67 11.34 7.36
C PHE A 64 7.51 10.53 6.79
N ALA A 65 7.66 9.22 6.54
CA ALA A 65 6.55 8.35 6.19
C ALA A 65 5.51 8.22 7.33
N LEU A 66 5.93 8.37 8.59
CA LEU A 66 5.00 8.39 9.73
C LEU A 66 4.11 9.64 9.77
N THR A 67 4.44 10.70 9.02
CA THR A 67 3.59 11.90 8.93
C THR A 67 2.23 11.63 8.29
N ASP A 68 2.09 10.56 7.50
CA ASP A 68 0.79 10.12 6.95
C ASP A 68 -0.22 9.76 8.06
N ALA A 69 0.25 9.17 9.17
CA ALA A 69 -0.62 8.91 10.31
C ALA A 69 -1.07 10.22 10.99
N LEU A 70 -0.24 11.27 10.90
CA LEU A 70 -0.49 12.57 11.49
C LEU A 70 -1.51 13.36 10.67
N ASP A 71 -1.31 13.52 9.35
CA ASP A 71 -2.24 14.25 8.48
C ASP A 71 -3.60 13.59 8.38
N GLY A 72 -3.64 12.24 8.30
CA GLY A 72 -4.88 11.47 8.37
C GLY A 72 -5.63 11.67 9.70
N THR A 73 -4.90 11.79 10.81
CA THR A 73 -5.50 12.10 12.13
C THR A 73 -6.02 13.53 12.18
N MET A 74 -5.25 14.51 11.66
CA MET A 74 -5.66 15.90 11.55
C MET A 74 -6.90 16.06 10.67
N ALA A 75 -6.97 15.34 9.54
CA ALA A 75 -8.14 15.32 8.66
C ALA A 75 -9.39 14.81 9.38
N ARG A 76 -9.28 13.66 10.08
CA ARG A 76 -10.39 13.12 10.89
C ARG A 76 -10.87 14.09 11.97
N MET A 77 -9.96 14.82 12.65
CA MET A 77 -10.32 15.82 13.65
C MET A 77 -11.06 17.03 13.05
N ARG A 78 -10.95 17.27 11.74
CA ARG A 78 -11.68 18.32 10.99
C ARG A 78 -12.97 17.84 10.35
N GLY A 79 -13.40 16.60 10.60
CA GLY A 79 -14.62 16.03 10.04
C GLY A 79 -14.41 15.21 8.75
N GLY A 80 -13.16 14.90 8.41
CA GLY A 80 -12.79 14.07 7.27
C GLY A 80 -11.89 14.78 6.25
N SER A 81 -11.38 14.02 5.29
CA SER A 81 -10.57 14.54 4.19
C SER A 81 -11.47 15.18 3.12
N SER A 82 -11.06 16.31 2.57
CA SER A 82 -11.68 16.85 1.35
C SER A 82 -11.34 15.94 0.15
N LYS A 83 -12.15 16.02 -0.92
CA LYS A 83 -11.86 15.31 -2.17
C LYS A 83 -10.47 15.63 -2.72
N PHE A 84 -10.09 16.89 -2.68
CA PHE A 84 -8.74 17.32 -3.07
C PHE A 84 -7.67 16.80 -2.12
N GLY A 85 -7.92 16.81 -0.80
CA GLY A 85 -6.99 16.26 0.18
C GLY A 85 -6.70 14.78 -0.05
N ALA A 86 -7.74 13.98 -0.32
CA ALA A 86 -7.57 12.56 -0.64
C ALA A 86 -6.81 12.33 -1.96
N LEU A 87 -7.04 13.17 -2.98
CA LEU A 87 -6.29 13.13 -4.23
C LEU A 87 -4.82 13.50 -4.01
N LEU A 88 -4.57 14.59 -3.26
CA LEU A 88 -3.23 15.06 -2.94
C LEU A 88 -2.44 13.97 -2.19
N ASP A 89 -3.00 13.43 -1.13
CA ASP A 89 -2.41 12.37 -0.32
C ASP A 89 -2.00 11.17 -1.19
N SER A 90 -2.94 10.61 -1.96
CA SER A 90 -2.64 9.49 -2.84
C SER A 90 -1.61 9.80 -3.93
N SER A 91 -1.53 11.04 -4.41
CA SER A 91 -0.54 11.48 -5.39
C SER A 91 0.85 11.64 -4.77
N MET A 92 0.92 12.25 -3.59
CA MET A 92 2.16 12.42 -2.82
C MET A 92 2.75 11.08 -2.41
N ASP A 93 1.91 10.11 -2.06
CA ASP A 93 2.30 8.71 -1.82
C ASP A 93 3.02 8.09 -3.01
N ARG A 94 2.49 8.29 -4.22
CA ARG A 94 3.15 7.77 -5.45
C ARG A 94 4.48 8.43 -5.71
N LEU A 95 4.56 9.72 -5.46
CA LEU A 95 5.82 10.48 -5.61
C LEU A 95 6.86 10.03 -4.58
N ALA A 96 6.44 9.84 -3.32
CA ALA A 96 7.30 9.32 -2.26
C ALA A 96 7.84 7.91 -2.58
N ASP A 97 6.95 6.98 -2.99
CA ASP A 97 7.36 5.63 -3.42
C ASP A 97 8.35 5.70 -4.59
N ALA A 98 8.08 6.54 -5.60
CA ALA A 98 8.97 6.72 -6.74
C ALA A 98 10.36 7.27 -6.33
N ALA A 99 10.40 8.18 -5.37
CA ALA A 99 11.65 8.73 -4.84
C ALA A 99 12.49 7.67 -4.11
N VAL A 100 11.86 6.90 -3.21
CA VAL A 100 12.54 5.86 -2.43
C VAL A 100 13.11 4.78 -3.36
N PHE A 101 12.28 4.21 -4.25
CA PHE A 101 12.74 3.15 -5.14
C PHE A 101 13.67 3.67 -6.24
N GLY A 102 13.45 4.91 -6.73
CA GLY A 102 14.36 5.56 -7.67
C GLY A 102 15.76 5.77 -7.06
N ALA A 103 15.83 6.20 -5.81
CA ALA A 103 17.08 6.32 -5.06
C ALA A 103 17.79 4.96 -4.90
N VAL A 104 17.04 3.89 -4.57
CA VAL A 104 17.58 2.53 -4.48
C VAL A 104 18.08 2.03 -5.84
N VAL A 105 17.35 2.29 -6.92
CA VAL A 105 17.81 1.94 -8.29
C VAL A 105 19.12 2.64 -8.61
N TYR A 106 19.21 3.95 -8.32
CA TYR A 106 20.42 4.73 -8.54
C TYR A 106 21.61 4.16 -7.72
N TYR A 107 21.41 3.96 -6.41
CA TYR A 107 22.43 3.37 -5.53
C TYR A 107 22.91 2.00 -6.05
N MET A 108 21.98 1.09 -6.37
CA MET A 108 22.34 -0.22 -6.91
C MET A 108 23.13 -0.13 -8.23
N SER A 109 22.85 0.88 -9.06
CA SER A 109 23.59 1.09 -10.31
C SER A 109 25.01 1.56 -10.09
N THR A 110 25.27 2.35 -9.06
CA THR A 110 26.61 2.86 -8.69
C THR A 110 27.45 1.80 -7.99
N GLU A 111 26.82 0.90 -7.21
CA GLU A 111 27.49 -0.20 -6.50
C GLU A 111 27.66 -1.48 -7.35
N GLY A 112 27.52 -1.38 -8.67
CA GLY A 112 27.72 -2.51 -9.58
C GLY A 112 26.56 -3.53 -9.59
N ASN A 113 25.39 -3.15 -9.12
CA ASN A 113 24.16 -3.97 -9.11
C ASN A 113 24.30 -5.34 -8.43
N PRO A 114 24.77 -5.40 -7.16
CA PRO A 114 24.96 -6.66 -6.48
C PRO A 114 23.66 -7.47 -6.45
N TYR A 115 23.75 -8.75 -6.72
CA TYR A 115 22.64 -9.72 -6.69
C TYR A 115 21.41 -9.31 -7.53
N GLY A 116 21.57 -8.45 -8.55
CA GLY A 116 20.45 -7.97 -9.37
C GLY A 116 19.49 -7.03 -8.64
N GLY A 117 19.95 -6.36 -7.60
CA GLY A 117 19.13 -5.46 -6.76
C GLY A 117 18.46 -4.34 -7.52
N MET A 118 19.08 -3.79 -8.56
CA MET A 118 18.48 -2.77 -9.42
C MET A 118 17.24 -3.28 -10.13
N VAL A 119 17.27 -4.50 -10.67
CA VAL A 119 16.11 -5.12 -11.34
C VAL A 119 14.99 -5.38 -10.35
N ALA A 120 15.32 -5.90 -9.16
CA ALA A 120 14.34 -6.13 -8.10
C ALA A 120 13.68 -4.81 -7.65
N ALA A 121 14.45 -3.72 -7.53
CA ALA A 121 13.92 -2.39 -7.19
C ALA A 121 12.96 -1.85 -8.26
N LEU A 122 13.31 -1.99 -9.55
CA LEU A 122 12.44 -1.59 -10.66
C LEU A 122 11.13 -2.39 -10.70
N ILE A 123 11.20 -3.71 -10.48
CA ILE A 123 9.99 -4.55 -10.38
C ILE A 123 9.15 -4.12 -9.17
N SER A 124 9.77 -3.90 -8.01
CA SER A 124 9.07 -3.46 -6.79
C SER A 124 8.39 -2.11 -6.99
N LEU A 125 9.07 -1.15 -7.62
CA LEU A 125 8.48 0.15 -7.97
C LEU A 125 7.28 -0.02 -8.88
N SER A 126 7.46 -0.70 -10.01
CA SER A 126 6.41 -0.87 -11.02
C SER A 126 5.20 -1.61 -10.44
N ALA A 127 5.43 -2.76 -9.78
CA ALA A 127 4.37 -3.53 -9.16
C ALA A 127 3.65 -2.74 -8.04
N GLY A 128 4.39 -1.99 -7.21
CA GLY A 128 3.84 -1.15 -6.16
C GLY A 128 2.92 -0.03 -6.69
N GLN A 129 3.28 0.59 -7.82
CA GLN A 129 2.42 1.56 -8.50
C GLN A 129 1.15 0.89 -9.03
N VAL A 130 1.28 -0.30 -9.65
CA VAL A 130 0.14 -1.07 -10.17
C VAL A 130 -0.78 -1.54 -9.05
N VAL A 131 -0.26 -2.02 -7.91
CA VAL A 131 -1.05 -2.37 -6.71
C VAL A 131 -1.97 -1.23 -6.31
N SER A 132 -1.44 -0.02 -6.28
CA SER A 132 -2.19 1.17 -5.88
C SER A 132 -3.17 1.63 -6.95
N TYR A 133 -2.76 1.57 -8.22
CA TYR A 133 -3.63 1.89 -9.35
C TYR A 133 -4.84 0.95 -9.42
N VAL A 134 -4.62 -0.36 -9.28
CA VAL A 134 -5.70 -1.36 -9.29
C VAL A 134 -6.72 -1.07 -8.19
N LYS A 135 -6.28 -0.75 -6.96
CA LYS A 135 -7.20 -0.37 -5.87
C LYS A 135 -8.02 0.86 -6.23
N ALA A 136 -7.36 1.95 -6.63
CA ALA A 136 -8.03 3.20 -6.97
C ALA A 136 -8.98 3.04 -8.16
N ARG A 137 -8.58 2.27 -9.18
CA ARG A 137 -9.39 2.03 -10.37
C ARG A 137 -10.58 1.13 -10.05
N ALA A 138 -10.40 0.05 -9.29
CA ALA A 138 -11.49 -0.80 -8.84
C ALA A 138 -12.54 0.00 -8.07
N GLN A 139 -12.12 0.81 -7.09
CA GLN A 139 -13.01 1.68 -6.32
C GLN A 139 -13.78 2.65 -7.22
N SER A 140 -13.15 3.22 -8.25
CA SER A 140 -13.83 4.10 -9.21
C SER A 140 -14.88 3.40 -10.08
N LEU A 141 -14.76 2.07 -10.23
CA LEU A 141 -15.71 1.21 -10.94
C LEU A 141 -16.75 0.57 -10.01
N GLY A 142 -16.70 0.84 -8.70
CA GLY A 142 -17.58 0.23 -7.71
C GLY A 142 -17.21 -1.22 -7.36
N LEU A 143 -16.00 -1.67 -7.72
CA LEU A 143 -15.49 -3.00 -7.41
C LEU A 143 -14.67 -2.97 -6.10
N ASP A 144 -14.64 -4.11 -5.39
CA ASP A 144 -13.80 -4.29 -4.22
C ASP A 144 -12.44 -4.88 -4.63
N ALA A 145 -11.36 -4.22 -4.23
CA ALA A 145 -9.97 -4.68 -4.38
C ALA A 145 -9.16 -4.43 -3.09
N ASP A 146 -9.83 -4.37 -1.92
CA ASP A 146 -9.18 -4.10 -0.63
C ASP A 146 -8.60 -5.37 -0.01
N VAL A 147 -7.70 -5.98 -0.77
CA VAL A 147 -6.92 -7.17 -0.39
C VAL A 147 -5.47 -6.99 -0.79
N GLY A 148 -4.56 -7.75 -0.18
CA GLY A 148 -3.15 -7.80 -0.56
C GLY A 148 -2.23 -8.01 0.63
N ILE A 149 -1.02 -8.51 0.36
CA ILE A 149 0.01 -8.81 1.36
C ILE A 149 1.02 -7.67 1.46
N ALA A 150 1.35 -7.02 0.32
CA ALA A 150 2.33 -5.95 0.24
C ALA A 150 1.63 -4.61 -0.01
N GLU A 151 0.98 -4.07 1.02
CA GLU A 151 0.48 -2.70 1.01
C GLU A 151 1.65 -1.71 1.19
N ARG A 152 1.36 -0.40 1.23
CA ARG A 152 2.40 0.63 1.29
C ARG A 152 3.28 0.52 2.53
N LEU A 153 2.69 0.27 3.70
CA LEU A 153 3.43 0.16 4.96
C LEU A 153 4.41 -1.02 4.94
N GLU A 154 3.94 -2.19 4.49
CA GLU A 154 4.77 -3.39 4.40
C GLU A 154 5.93 -3.17 3.42
N ARG A 155 5.69 -2.50 2.29
CA ARG A 155 6.75 -2.16 1.33
C ARG A 155 7.83 -1.26 1.95
N LEU A 156 7.42 -0.21 2.67
CA LEU A 156 8.38 0.69 3.34
C LEU A 156 9.14 -0.03 4.47
N LEU A 157 8.50 -0.91 5.22
CA LEU A 157 9.15 -1.70 6.27
C LEU A 157 10.18 -2.68 5.69
N ILE A 158 9.84 -3.38 4.61
CA ILE A 158 10.75 -4.36 3.97
C ILE A 158 11.96 -3.64 3.36
N VAL A 159 11.75 -2.57 2.58
CA VAL A 159 12.87 -1.83 1.98
C VAL A 159 13.70 -1.12 3.04
N GLY A 160 13.07 -0.61 4.09
CA GLY A 160 13.76 0.00 5.23
C GLY A 160 14.63 -1.01 5.99
N ALA A 161 14.10 -2.20 6.28
CA ALA A 161 14.88 -3.27 6.89
C ALA A 161 16.10 -3.65 6.01
N GLY A 162 15.88 -3.79 4.69
CA GLY A 162 16.97 -4.04 3.75
C GLY A 162 18.02 -2.92 3.72
N GLY A 163 17.57 -1.65 3.76
CA GLY A 163 18.44 -0.48 3.81
C GLY A 163 19.29 -0.45 5.09
N LEU A 164 18.71 -0.77 6.25
CA LEU A 164 19.46 -0.90 7.50
C LEU A 164 20.48 -2.03 7.44
N LEU A 165 20.08 -3.22 6.96
CA LEU A 165 21.01 -4.35 6.81
C LEU A 165 22.19 -3.98 5.91
N GLY A 166 21.94 -3.36 4.75
CA GLY A 166 22.99 -2.86 3.85
C GLY A 166 23.85 -1.81 4.52
N GLY A 167 23.26 -0.86 5.23
CA GLY A 167 23.96 0.19 5.96
C GLY A 167 24.85 -0.33 7.11
N PHE A 168 24.52 -1.50 7.68
CA PHE A 168 25.36 -2.20 8.65
C PHE A 168 26.42 -3.13 8.01
N GLY A 169 26.58 -3.07 6.69
CA GLY A 169 27.62 -3.82 5.96
C GLY A 169 27.18 -5.22 5.50
N LEU A 170 25.89 -5.54 5.51
CA LEU A 170 25.37 -6.77 4.90
C LEU A 170 24.95 -6.51 3.45
N ASP A 171 25.89 -6.62 2.52
CA ASP A 171 25.72 -6.26 1.10
C ASP A 171 24.55 -6.98 0.40
N TRP A 172 24.20 -8.18 0.86
CA TRP A 172 23.06 -8.94 0.36
C TRP A 172 21.70 -8.49 0.94
N GLY A 173 21.71 -7.72 2.05
CA GLY A 173 20.50 -7.40 2.82
C GLY A 173 19.48 -6.60 2.04
N LEU A 174 19.90 -5.51 1.40
CA LEU A 174 19.00 -4.69 0.58
C LEU A 174 18.55 -5.42 -0.69
N PRO A 175 19.41 -6.08 -1.50
CA PRO A 175 18.97 -6.88 -2.64
C PRO A 175 17.98 -7.98 -2.27
N ALA A 176 18.21 -8.71 -1.17
CA ALA A 176 17.29 -9.76 -0.73
C ALA A 176 15.91 -9.19 -0.35
N ALA A 177 15.87 -8.09 0.40
CA ALA A 177 14.63 -7.40 0.73
C ALA A 177 13.86 -6.95 -0.52
N LEU A 178 14.58 -6.44 -1.53
CA LEU A 178 13.98 -6.01 -2.80
C LEU A 178 13.38 -7.19 -3.60
N TRP A 179 14.05 -8.35 -3.66
CA TRP A 179 13.51 -9.52 -4.33
C TRP A 179 12.27 -10.08 -3.61
N VAL A 180 12.29 -10.13 -2.27
CA VAL A 180 11.12 -10.50 -1.47
C VAL A 180 9.97 -9.53 -1.77
N LEU A 181 10.25 -8.25 -1.77
CA LEU A 181 9.24 -7.22 -2.03
C LEU A 181 8.69 -7.28 -3.46
N ALA A 182 9.55 -7.50 -4.46
CA ALA A 182 9.13 -7.68 -5.85
C ALA A 182 8.13 -8.85 -5.98
N ALA A 183 8.46 -10.00 -5.39
CA ALA A 183 7.58 -11.16 -5.39
C ALA A 183 6.24 -10.87 -4.69
N LEU A 184 6.25 -10.32 -3.49
CA LEU A 184 5.06 -9.99 -2.72
C LEU A 184 4.17 -8.94 -3.42
N SER A 185 4.78 -7.94 -4.05
CA SER A 185 4.05 -6.91 -4.79
C SER A 185 3.37 -7.48 -6.03
N LEU A 186 4.05 -8.34 -6.79
CA LEU A 186 3.43 -9.04 -7.92
C LEU A 186 2.27 -9.92 -7.47
N VAL A 187 2.46 -10.71 -6.41
CA VAL A 187 1.38 -11.52 -5.82
C VAL A 187 0.19 -10.63 -5.44
N THR A 188 0.45 -9.47 -4.83
CA THR A 188 -0.60 -8.53 -4.43
C THR A 188 -1.38 -7.97 -5.62
N VAL A 189 -0.71 -7.67 -6.75
CA VAL A 189 -1.39 -7.26 -8.00
C VAL A 189 -2.40 -8.33 -8.43
N PHE A 190 -1.96 -9.60 -8.52
CA PHE A 190 -2.84 -10.70 -8.92
C PHE A 190 -3.97 -10.93 -7.91
N GLN A 191 -3.69 -10.86 -6.61
CA GLN A 191 -4.72 -10.99 -5.58
C GLN A 191 -5.82 -9.94 -5.76
N ARG A 192 -5.47 -8.68 -5.99
CA ARG A 192 -6.44 -7.59 -6.20
C ARG A 192 -7.26 -7.77 -7.46
N LEU A 193 -6.63 -8.14 -8.59
CA LEU A 193 -7.34 -8.37 -9.85
C LEU A 193 -8.31 -9.56 -9.75
N ILE A 194 -7.86 -10.68 -9.16
CA ILE A 194 -8.70 -11.86 -8.99
C ILE A 194 -9.86 -11.57 -8.02
N HIS A 195 -9.59 -10.84 -6.93
CA HIS A 195 -10.62 -10.49 -5.96
C HIS A 195 -11.67 -9.58 -6.58
N ALA A 196 -11.26 -8.52 -7.27
CA ALA A 196 -12.17 -7.62 -7.97
C ALA A 196 -13.04 -8.35 -9.00
N GLY A 197 -12.45 -9.25 -9.80
CA GLY A 197 -13.22 -10.04 -10.76
C GLY A 197 -14.19 -11.05 -10.13
N ARG A 198 -13.91 -11.54 -8.91
CA ARG A 198 -14.80 -12.45 -8.19
C ARG A 198 -15.94 -11.72 -7.46
N THR A 199 -15.73 -10.48 -7.10
CA THR A 199 -16.70 -9.63 -6.39
C THR A 199 -17.50 -8.76 -7.34
N GLU A 200 -17.21 -8.81 -8.64
CA GLU A 200 -17.98 -8.11 -9.66
C GLU A 200 -19.45 -8.57 -9.63
N PRO A 201 -20.40 -7.65 -9.49
CA PRO A 201 -21.81 -8.00 -9.59
C PRO A 201 -22.11 -8.56 -10.98
N LEU A 202 -22.75 -9.73 -11.03
CA LEU A 202 -23.19 -10.30 -12.31
C LEU A 202 -24.11 -9.28 -13.03
N PRO A 203 -24.03 -9.17 -14.37
CA PRO A 203 -24.97 -8.39 -15.17
C PRO A 203 -26.43 -8.70 -14.80
N ALA A 204 -27.31 -7.73 -14.92
CA ALA A 204 -28.69 -7.87 -14.46
C ALA A 204 -29.42 -9.04 -15.14
N ASP A 205 -29.23 -9.19 -16.45
CA ASP A 205 -29.76 -10.27 -17.27
C ASP A 205 -29.28 -11.65 -16.81
N VAL A 206 -27.99 -11.78 -16.41
CA VAL A 206 -27.44 -13.04 -15.89
C VAL A 206 -28.00 -13.35 -14.50
N ARG A 207 -28.18 -12.32 -13.65
CA ARG A 207 -28.78 -12.50 -12.32
C ARG A 207 -30.24 -12.95 -12.41
N GLU A 208 -31.01 -12.34 -13.32
CA GLU A 208 -32.40 -12.72 -13.58
C GLU A 208 -32.51 -14.14 -14.09
N ALA A 209 -31.69 -14.51 -15.08
CA ALA A 209 -31.65 -15.87 -15.61
C ALA A 209 -31.26 -16.91 -14.53
N GLN A 210 -30.30 -16.59 -13.64
CA GLN A 210 -29.97 -17.46 -12.52
C GLN A 210 -31.08 -17.56 -11.47
N ALA A 211 -31.81 -16.48 -11.23
CA ALA A 211 -32.93 -16.47 -10.31
C ALA A 211 -34.10 -17.32 -10.86
N GLU A 212 -34.38 -17.21 -12.16
CA GLU A 212 -35.38 -18.05 -12.85
C GLU A 212 -35.01 -19.53 -12.84
N ALA A 213 -33.74 -19.87 -13.13
CA ALA A 213 -33.24 -21.24 -13.07
C ALA A 213 -33.32 -21.86 -11.67
N ARG A 214 -33.19 -21.06 -10.62
CA ARG A 214 -33.36 -21.52 -9.22
C ARG A 214 -34.83 -21.61 -8.80
N ALA A 215 -35.71 -20.90 -9.45
CA ALA A 215 -37.16 -20.90 -9.14
C ALA A 215 -37.90 -22.10 -9.79
N VAL A 216 -37.26 -22.81 -10.73
CA VAL A 216 -37.82 -24.06 -11.29
C VAL A 216 -37.78 -25.10 -10.17
N PRO A 217 -38.95 -25.61 -9.70
CA PRO A 217 -38.94 -26.68 -8.70
C PRO A 217 -38.25 -27.92 -9.27
N ASP A 218 -37.43 -28.55 -8.44
CA ASP A 218 -36.85 -29.88 -8.76
C ASP A 218 -38.01 -30.89 -8.82
N GLU A 219 -38.61 -31.01 -10.01
CA GLU A 219 -39.54 -32.09 -10.28
C GLU A 219 -38.79 -33.42 -10.34
N THR A 220 -38.20 -33.85 -9.24
CA THR A 220 -37.86 -35.23 -9.06
C THR A 220 -39.15 -36.02 -9.00
N PRO A 221 -39.42 -36.93 -9.94
CA PRO A 221 -40.62 -37.76 -9.89
C PRO A 221 -40.63 -38.54 -8.56
N ASP A 222 -41.75 -38.40 -7.85
CA ASP A 222 -41.90 -39.05 -6.55
C ASP A 222 -41.73 -40.58 -6.82
N ALA A 223 -40.92 -41.26 -6.01
CA ALA A 223 -40.63 -42.70 -6.19
C ALA A 223 -41.90 -43.58 -6.15
N LYS A 224 -43.08 -42.99 -6.01
CA LYS A 224 -44.40 -43.62 -6.05
C LYS A 224 -44.98 -43.74 -7.47
N ASP A 225 -44.41 -43.03 -8.45
CA ASP A 225 -44.96 -42.99 -9.83
C ASP A 225 -44.18 -43.94 -10.80
N LEU A 226 -43.37 -44.84 -10.28
CA LEU A 226 -42.71 -45.89 -11.06
C LEU A 226 -43.71 -47.03 -11.24
N PRO A 227 -44.02 -47.44 -12.50
CA PRO A 227 -44.90 -48.58 -12.75
C PRO A 227 -44.23 -49.87 -12.27
N ALA A 228 -45.03 -50.73 -11.62
CA ALA A 228 -44.67 -52.06 -11.10
C ALA A 228 -44.32 -53.07 -12.21
#